data_e3a31974a936bcbcf2d32b7f878ef382
#
_entry.id   e3a31974a936bcbcf2d32b7f878ef382
#
_cell.length_a   1.000
_cell.length_b   1.000
_cell.length_c   1.000
_cell.angle_alpha   90.00
_cell.angle_beta   90.00
_cell.angle_gamma   90.00
#
_symmetry.space_group_name_H-M   'P 1'
#
loop_
_entity.id
_entity.type
_entity.pdbx_description
1 polymer ?
#
loop_
_entity_poly.entity_id
_entity_poly.type
_entity_poly.pdbx_seq_one_letter_code
_entity_poly.pdbx_strand_id
1 'polypeptide(L)'
;MDVRADPTRQVVRLRGRSYVAFVFSPVVPIVEWLAEIDATLARSPGFFVGKPIVLDLAAVDLSGSAIAHLLGSLSERNVRVLGIEGVDEERLGPFFSRWRGSRALITR
;
A
#
# COMPACT_ATOMS: atom_id res chain seq x y z
N MET A 1 40.13 6.51 18.77
CA MET A 1 39.53 6.64 18.28
C MET A 1 38.99 6.29 18.09
N ASP A 2 38.79 6.49 17.85
CA ASP A 2 38.09 6.45 17.39
C ASP A 2 37.55 6.09 16.95
N VAL A 3 37.75 5.11 17.22
CA VAL A 3 37.10 4.88 16.41
C VAL A 3 36.09 5.43 16.22
N ARG A 4 35.97 5.77 16.46
CA ARG A 4 35.11 6.41 16.29
C ARG A 4 34.39 6.57 15.29
N ALA A 5 33.38 6.40 15.59
CA ALA A 5 32.68 6.56 14.39
C ALA A 5 32.97 7.90 13.78
N ASP A 6 33.41 7.86 12.61
CA ASP A 6 33.62 9.05 11.84
C ASP A 6 32.27 9.48 11.28
N PRO A 7 31.73 10.64 11.67
CA PRO A 7 30.43 11.07 11.17
C PRO A 7 30.36 11.18 9.68
N THR A 8 31.49 11.46 9.03
CA THR A 8 31.50 11.61 7.56
C THR A 8 31.34 10.27 6.85
N ARG A 9 31.46 9.19 7.59
CA ARG A 9 31.35 7.84 7.04
C ARG A 9 30.03 7.16 7.39
N GLN A 10 29.12 7.95 7.89
CA GLN A 10 27.82 7.43 8.25
C GLN A 10 27.07 6.99 7.00
N VAL A 11 26.66 5.71 6.98
CA VAL A 11 25.98 5.15 5.82
C VAL A 11 24.47 5.21 5.94
N VAL A 12 23.96 5.47 7.13
CA VAL A 12 22.52 5.57 7.35
C VAL A 12 22.19 7.00 7.76
N ARG A 13 21.30 7.60 7.01
CA ARG A 13 20.78 8.92 7.34
C ARG A 13 19.29 8.80 7.61
N LEU A 14 18.88 9.32 8.73
CA LEU A 14 17.47 9.31 9.12
C LEU A 14 16.93 10.72 9.01
N ARG A 15 15.84 10.84 8.29
CA ARG A 15 15.13 12.11 8.14
C ARG A 15 13.65 11.84 8.35
N GLY A 16 13.04 12.68 9.15
CA GLY A 16 11.61 12.64 9.31
C GLY A 16 10.95 13.49 8.24
N ARG A 17 9.86 12.99 7.68
CA ARG A 17 9.02 13.73 6.76
C ARG A 17 7.57 13.41 7.03
N SER A 18 6.74 14.42 6.82
CA SER A 18 5.29 14.22 6.88
C SER A 18 4.75 14.14 5.47
N TYR A 19 3.87 13.16 5.25
CA TYR A 19 3.20 12.98 3.97
C TYR A 19 1.72 12.96 4.17
N VAL A 20 1.00 13.43 3.18
CA VAL A 20 -0.44 13.21 3.10
C VAL A 20 -0.65 11.96 2.27
N ALA A 21 -1.29 10.96 2.84
CA ALA A 21 -1.65 9.75 2.13
C ALA A 21 -3.16 9.69 1.99
N PHE A 22 -3.62 9.12 0.88
CA PHE A 22 -5.04 8.85 0.71
C PHE A 22 -5.31 7.43 1.18
N VAL A 23 -6.39 7.25 1.92
CA VAL A 23 -6.75 5.96 2.48
C VAL A 23 -7.94 5.42 1.70
N PHE A 24 -7.76 4.23 1.14
CA PHE A 24 -8.86 3.50 0.51
C PHE A 24 -9.38 2.48 1.52
N SER A 25 -10.68 2.54 1.78
CA SER A 25 -11.35 1.59 2.66
C SER A 25 -12.37 0.82 1.83
N PRO A 26 -11.96 -0.29 1.19
CA PRO A 26 -12.88 -1.04 0.35
C PRO A 26 -14.07 -1.57 1.12
N VAL A 27 -15.16 -1.73 0.41
CA VAL A 27 -16.35 -2.37 0.95
C VAL A 27 -16.74 -3.51 0.03
N VAL A 28 -17.52 -4.44 0.53
CA VAL A 28 -18.03 -5.54 -0.28
C VAL A 28 -19.38 -5.15 -0.84
N PRO A 29 -19.71 -5.59 -2.04
CA PRO A 29 -18.88 -6.40 -2.95
C PRO A 29 -17.74 -5.59 -3.56
N ILE A 30 -16.57 -6.20 -3.58
CA ILE A 30 -15.36 -5.52 -4.08
C ILE A 30 -15.51 -5.06 -5.53
N VAL A 31 -16.20 -5.84 -6.34
CA VAL A 31 -16.43 -5.50 -7.75
C VAL A 31 -17.13 -4.14 -7.89
N GLU A 32 -18.09 -3.87 -7.01
CA GLU A 32 -18.80 -2.59 -7.06
C GLU A 32 -17.92 -1.45 -6.57
N TRP A 33 -17.10 -1.72 -5.56
CA TRP A 33 -16.16 -0.73 -5.09
C TRP A 33 -15.13 -0.38 -6.16
N LEU A 34 -14.62 -1.39 -6.88
CA LEU A 34 -13.69 -1.15 -7.99
C LEU A 34 -14.35 -0.36 -9.12
N ALA A 35 -15.64 -0.58 -9.36
CA ALA A 35 -16.36 0.18 -10.36
C ALA A 35 -16.41 1.66 -10.03
N GLU A 36 -16.45 2.01 -8.75
CA GLU A 36 -16.41 3.42 -8.35
C GLU A 36 -15.03 4.03 -8.59
N ILE A 37 -13.98 3.25 -8.38
CA ILE A 37 -12.63 3.68 -8.75
C ILE A 37 -12.56 3.94 -10.25
N ASP A 38 -13.11 3.02 -11.04
CA ASP A 38 -13.12 3.18 -12.49
C ASP A 38 -13.90 4.42 -12.92
N ALA A 39 -15.02 4.70 -12.26
CA ALA A 39 -15.79 5.90 -12.56
C ALA A 39 -14.99 7.17 -12.25
N THR A 40 -14.24 7.16 -11.15
CA THR A 40 -13.38 8.29 -10.82
C THR A 40 -12.30 8.49 -11.88
N LEU A 41 -11.68 7.40 -12.31
CA LEU A 41 -10.63 7.47 -13.32
C LEU A 41 -11.17 7.88 -14.69
N ALA A 42 -12.43 7.53 -14.99
CA ALA A 42 -13.05 7.97 -16.24
C ALA A 42 -13.24 9.48 -16.27
N ARG A 43 -13.55 10.07 -15.12
CA ARG A 43 -13.71 11.52 -15.02
C ARG A 43 -12.37 12.24 -14.94
N SER A 44 -11.39 11.61 -14.34
CA SER A 44 -10.11 12.24 -14.06
C SER A 44 -8.99 11.19 -14.16
N PRO A 45 -8.51 10.89 -15.37
CA PRO A 45 -7.58 9.77 -15.58
C PRO A 45 -6.29 9.84 -14.77
N GLY A 46 -5.84 11.03 -14.43
CA GLY A 46 -4.62 11.20 -13.64
C GLY A 46 -4.86 11.35 -12.15
N PHE A 47 -6.08 11.08 -11.68
CA PHE A 47 -6.44 11.42 -10.31
C PHE A 47 -5.51 10.82 -9.25
N PHE A 48 -5.09 9.57 -9.44
CA PHE A 48 -4.25 8.89 -8.45
C PHE A 48 -2.76 8.94 -8.76
N VAL A 49 -2.38 9.59 -9.84
CA VAL A 49 -0.96 9.65 -10.22
C VAL A 49 -0.16 10.41 -9.16
N GLY A 50 0.90 9.77 -8.68
CA GLY A 50 1.78 10.38 -7.69
C GLY A 50 1.23 10.49 -6.29
N LYS A 51 0.03 9.93 -6.04
CA LYS A 51 -0.58 9.99 -4.72
C LYS A 51 -0.30 8.69 -3.97
N PRO A 52 0.26 8.78 -2.76
CA PRO A 52 0.46 7.57 -1.96
C PRO A 52 -0.89 7.08 -1.43
N ILE A 53 -1.16 5.80 -1.65
CA ILE A 53 -2.40 5.17 -1.26
C ILE A 53 -2.13 4.15 -0.17
N VAL A 54 -2.89 4.23 0.92
CA VAL A 54 -2.88 3.22 1.97
C VAL A 54 -4.22 2.48 1.89
N LEU A 55 -4.16 1.16 1.91
CA LEU A 55 -5.35 0.33 1.82
C LEU A 55 -5.73 -0.13 3.22
N ASP A 56 -6.88 0.31 3.69
CA ASP A 56 -7.38 -0.07 5.01
C ASP A 56 -8.40 -1.19 4.86
N LEU A 57 -8.05 -2.38 5.33
CA LEU A 57 -8.87 -3.57 5.20
C LEU A 57 -9.57 -3.96 6.50
N ALA A 58 -9.59 -3.08 7.49
CA ALA A 58 -10.15 -3.42 8.79
C ALA A 58 -11.64 -3.73 8.73
N ALA A 59 -12.37 -3.14 7.79
CA ALA A 59 -13.83 -3.29 7.71
C ALA A 59 -14.27 -4.47 6.85
N VAL A 60 -13.35 -5.18 6.21
CA VAL A 60 -13.68 -6.31 5.33
C VAL A 60 -12.92 -7.55 5.78
N ASP A 61 -13.52 -8.71 5.54
CA ASP A 61 -12.89 -9.98 5.88
C ASP A 61 -12.54 -10.70 4.59
N LEU A 62 -11.34 -10.42 4.09
CA LEU A 62 -10.87 -10.97 2.83
C LEU A 62 -9.80 -12.02 3.08
N SER A 63 -9.86 -13.11 2.30
CA SER A 63 -8.79 -14.10 2.32
C SER A 63 -7.52 -13.51 1.72
N GLY A 64 -6.39 -14.18 1.95
CA GLY A 64 -5.13 -13.75 1.36
C GLY A 64 -5.21 -13.69 -0.16
N SER A 65 -5.86 -14.67 -0.80
CA SER A 65 -5.98 -14.66 -2.26
C SER A 65 -6.89 -13.54 -2.73
N ALA A 66 -7.92 -13.20 -1.98
CA ALA A 66 -8.79 -12.07 -2.33
C ALA A 66 -8.04 -10.76 -2.22
N ILE A 67 -7.19 -10.61 -1.20
CA ILE A 67 -6.35 -9.43 -1.06
C ILE A 67 -5.36 -9.33 -2.22
N ALA A 68 -4.75 -10.45 -2.60
CA ALA A 68 -3.84 -10.48 -3.73
C ALA A 68 -4.54 -10.04 -5.02
N HIS A 69 -5.75 -10.53 -5.23
CA HIS A 69 -6.54 -10.16 -6.41
C HIS A 69 -6.88 -8.67 -6.39
N LEU A 70 -7.24 -8.15 -5.21
CA LEU A 70 -7.54 -6.73 -5.07
C LEU A 70 -6.33 -5.86 -5.39
N LEU A 71 -5.16 -6.24 -4.87
CA LEU A 71 -3.93 -5.50 -5.15
C LEU A 71 -3.60 -5.53 -6.64
N GLY A 72 -3.79 -6.67 -7.30
CA GLY A 72 -3.60 -6.78 -8.73
C GLY A 72 -4.56 -5.89 -9.51
N SER A 73 -5.81 -5.86 -9.09
CA SER A 73 -6.83 -5.02 -9.74
C SER A 73 -6.51 -3.54 -9.61
N LEU A 74 -6.00 -3.13 -8.45
CA LEU A 74 -5.60 -1.74 -8.26
C LEU A 74 -4.36 -1.41 -9.09
N SER A 75 -3.42 -2.35 -9.16
CA SER A 75 -2.22 -2.16 -9.98
C SER A 75 -2.56 -2.01 -11.45
N GLU A 76 -3.53 -2.76 -11.95
CA GLU A 76 -3.99 -2.64 -13.33
C GLU A 76 -4.55 -1.24 -13.64
N ARG A 77 -5.02 -0.56 -12.62
CA ARG A 77 -5.57 0.78 -12.73
C ARG A 77 -4.54 1.86 -12.43
N ASN A 78 -3.29 1.46 -12.31
CA ASN A 78 -2.18 2.35 -11.96
C ASN A 78 -2.37 3.03 -10.60
N VAL A 79 -3.08 2.37 -9.71
CA VAL A 79 -3.20 2.80 -8.31
C VAL A 79 -2.08 2.15 -7.54
N ARG A 80 -1.19 2.96 -7.01
CA ARG A 80 -0.01 2.46 -6.32
C ARG A 80 -0.27 2.39 -4.82
N VAL A 81 -0.31 1.19 -4.30
CA VAL A 81 -0.54 0.97 -2.88
C VAL A 81 0.80 1.02 -2.14
N LEU A 82 0.92 1.97 -1.24
CA LEU A 82 2.12 2.15 -0.43
C LEU A 82 2.11 1.22 0.78
N GLY A 83 0.94 0.97 1.35
CA GLY A 83 0.84 0.16 2.55
C GLY A 83 -0.55 -0.42 2.72
N ILE A 84 -0.64 -1.40 3.61
CA ILE A 84 -1.90 -2.04 3.97
C ILE A 84 -2.06 -1.95 5.48
N GLU A 85 -3.24 -1.59 5.93
CA GLU A 85 -3.59 -1.52 7.34
C GLU A 85 -4.77 -2.43 7.63
N GLY A 86 -4.91 -2.83 8.88
CA GLY A 86 -6.10 -3.52 9.33
C GLY A 86 -6.13 -5.00 9.03
N VAL A 87 -4.99 -5.61 8.73
CA VAL A 87 -4.92 -7.04 8.44
C VAL A 87 -3.62 -7.61 9.00
N ASP A 88 -3.65 -8.86 9.45
CA ASP A 88 -2.45 -9.55 9.93
C ASP A 88 -1.61 -10.02 8.76
N GLU A 89 -0.29 -9.93 8.92
CA GLU A 89 0.64 -10.43 7.92
C GLU A 89 0.40 -11.89 7.58
N GLU A 90 0.05 -12.69 8.58
CA GLU A 90 -0.13 -14.12 8.39
C GLU A 90 -1.22 -14.43 7.38
N ARG A 91 -2.22 -13.57 7.28
CA ARG A 91 -3.32 -13.77 6.33
C ARG A 91 -2.85 -13.66 4.89
N LEU A 92 -1.77 -12.94 4.66
CA LEU A 92 -1.31 -12.65 3.31
C LEU A 92 -0.46 -13.79 2.72
N GLY A 93 0.13 -14.64 3.58
CA GLY A 93 0.83 -15.83 3.15
C GLY A 93 2.00 -15.57 2.22
N PRO A 94 2.33 -16.56 1.36
CA PRO A 94 3.50 -16.42 0.47
C PRO A 94 3.41 -15.24 -0.50
N PHE A 95 2.22 -14.86 -0.90
CA PHE A 95 2.06 -13.72 -1.78
C PHE A 95 2.60 -12.46 -1.12
N PHE A 96 2.37 -12.33 0.17
CA PHE A 96 2.78 -11.17 0.92
C PHE A 96 4.30 -10.98 0.88
N SER A 97 5.07 -12.05 1.01
CA SER A 97 6.53 -11.93 0.99
C SER A 97 7.02 -11.30 -0.32
N ARG A 98 6.39 -11.67 -1.43
CA ARG A 98 6.76 -11.14 -2.73
C ARG A 98 6.35 -9.67 -2.87
N TRP A 99 5.14 -9.35 -2.43
CA TRP A 99 4.64 -7.98 -2.50
C TRP A 99 5.42 -7.07 -1.57
N ARG A 100 5.76 -7.57 -0.39
CA ARG A 100 6.54 -6.82 0.59
C ARG A 100 7.91 -6.43 0.07
N GLY A 101 8.47 -7.23 -0.82
CA GLY A 101 9.71 -6.90 -1.48
C GLY A 101 9.63 -5.63 -2.31
N SER A 102 8.42 -5.15 -2.59
CA SER A 102 8.20 -3.89 -3.30
C SER A 102 8.19 -2.68 -2.36
N ARG A 103 8.56 -2.86 -1.11
CA ARG A 103 8.69 -1.79 -0.12
C ARG A 103 7.36 -1.26 0.41
N ALA A 104 6.32 -2.00 0.27
CA ALA A 104 5.06 -1.61 0.87
C ALA A 104 5.09 -1.86 2.37
N LEU A 105 4.30 -1.09 3.10
CA LEU A 105 4.19 -1.22 4.54
C LEU A 105 2.90 -1.92 4.90
N ILE A 106 2.96 -2.71 5.98
CA ILE A 106 1.76 -3.36 6.49
C ILE A 106 1.66 -3.09 7.98
N THR A 107 0.49 -2.63 8.40
CA THR A 107 0.21 -2.41 9.81
C THR A 107 -1.14 -3.02 10.14
N ARG A 108 -1.28 -3.41 11.38
CA ARG A 108 -2.54 -3.97 11.86
C ARG A 108 -3.52 -2.88 12.22
#